data_d08ed834f061754a898190b75dcd5b62
#
_entry.id   d08ed834f061754a898190b75dcd5b62
#
_cell.length_a   1.000
_cell.length_b   1.000
_cell.length_c   1.000
_cell.angle_alpha   90.00
_cell.angle_beta   90.00
_cell.angle_gamma   90.00
#
_symmetry.space_group_name_H-M   'P 1'
#
loop_
_entity.id
_entity.type
_entity.pdbx_description
1 polymer ?
#
loop_
_entity_poly.entity_id
_entity_poly.type
_entity_poly.pdbx_seq_one_letter_code
_entity_poly.pdbx_strand_id
1 'polypeptide(L)'
;MSNPWELDLTGRQAVVTGGASGIGAACATRLAAAGASVLIADLDEQAATRVATDVGGRAYPVDLAADTFDPDALAGQADILVNCAGLQFVAPVPEFPLDKYRLLMTVMLEAPFRLAQAALPHMYSRGYGRIVNISSVHGLRASPYKAAYVAAKHGLEGLSKVIALEGGPHGVTSNTICPAYVRTPLVEKQISDQARIHGIGEEQVVSEIMLTEPVIKRLIEPSEVAEAAAYLCSPAASFANGSSLVLDGGWSAR
;
A
#
# COMPACT_ATOMS: atom_id res chain seq x y z
N MET A 1 13.13 -30.96 6.62
CA MET A 1 11.99 -30.61 5.73
C MET A 1 11.67 -29.17 6.02
N SER A 2 11.74 -28.29 5.02
CA SER A 2 11.36 -26.89 5.16
C SER A 2 9.87 -26.81 5.55
N ASN A 3 9.55 -25.93 6.48
CA ASN A 3 8.17 -25.65 6.86
C ASN A 3 7.43 -25.09 5.63
N PRO A 4 6.41 -25.78 5.08
CA PRO A 4 5.72 -25.32 3.87
C PRO A 4 4.95 -23.98 4.09
N TRP A 5 4.86 -23.52 5.35
CA TRP A 5 4.24 -22.25 5.72
C TRP A 5 5.27 -21.14 5.94
N GLU A 6 6.57 -21.44 5.84
CA GLU A 6 7.63 -20.45 5.97
C GLU A 6 7.77 -19.68 4.65
N LEU A 7 7.64 -18.36 4.73
CA LEU A 7 7.86 -17.47 3.59
C LEU A 7 9.37 -17.33 3.37
N ASP A 8 9.86 -17.90 2.28
CA ASP A 8 11.25 -17.71 1.82
C ASP A 8 11.24 -16.87 0.53
N LEU A 9 11.82 -15.68 0.60
CA LEU A 9 11.98 -14.74 -0.51
C LEU A 9 13.45 -14.55 -0.89
N THR A 10 14.32 -15.48 -0.50
CA THR A 10 15.76 -15.45 -0.83
C THR A 10 15.94 -15.33 -2.34
N GLY A 11 16.78 -14.38 -2.78
CA GLY A 11 17.03 -14.10 -4.20
C GLY A 11 15.91 -13.34 -4.92
N ARG A 12 14.90 -12.82 -4.20
CA ARG A 12 13.86 -11.95 -4.73
C ARG A 12 14.16 -10.49 -4.45
N GLN A 13 13.86 -9.63 -5.43
CA GLN A 13 13.88 -8.19 -5.28
C GLN A 13 12.48 -7.66 -4.98
N ALA A 14 12.33 -6.95 -3.86
CA ALA A 14 11.09 -6.28 -3.49
C ALA A 14 11.25 -4.76 -3.57
N VAL A 15 10.31 -4.10 -4.21
CA VAL A 15 10.19 -2.63 -4.21
C VAL A 15 8.98 -2.24 -3.38
N VAL A 16 9.17 -1.33 -2.43
CA VAL A 16 8.10 -0.83 -1.55
C VAL A 16 8.02 0.68 -1.68
N THR A 17 6.96 1.21 -2.28
CA THR A 17 6.70 2.66 -2.32
C THR A 17 6.03 3.14 -1.04
N GLY A 18 6.34 4.37 -0.61
CA GLY A 18 5.93 4.86 0.71
C GLY A 18 6.58 4.03 1.84
N GLY A 19 7.78 3.48 1.56
CA GLY A 19 8.45 2.50 2.41
C GLY A 19 9.15 3.08 3.63
N ALA A 20 9.17 4.41 3.79
CA ALA A 20 9.88 5.08 4.88
C ALA A 20 9.09 5.13 6.20
N SER A 21 7.81 4.80 6.20
CA SER A 21 6.97 4.88 7.40
C SER A 21 5.75 3.95 7.36
N GLY A 22 5.07 3.80 8.49
CA GLY A 22 3.76 3.15 8.61
C GLY A 22 3.71 1.76 7.97
N ILE A 23 2.69 1.52 7.14
CA ILE A 23 2.47 0.23 6.46
C ILE A 23 3.64 -0.14 5.55
N GLY A 24 4.19 0.83 4.79
CA GLY A 24 5.30 0.58 3.87
C GLY A 24 6.55 0.11 4.60
N ALA A 25 6.95 0.78 5.68
CA ALA A 25 8.09 0.38 6.49
C ALA A 25 7.89 -1.02 7.12
N ALA A 26 6.68 -1.31 7.62
CA ALA A 26 6.36 -2.62 8.15
C ALA A 26 6.43 -3.72 7.05
N CYS A 27 5.93 -3.45 5.84
CA CYS A 27 6.06 -4.36 4.70
C CYS A 27 7.53 -4.58 4.33
N ALA A 28 8.33 -3.51 4.24
CA ALA A 28 9.76 -3.61 3.95
C ALA A 28 10.48 -4.50 4.98
N THR A 29 10.23 -4.26 6.27
CA THR A 29 10.79 -5.07 7.36
C THR A 29 10.38 -6.53 7.25
N ARG A 30 9.11 -6.79 7.00
CA ARG A 30 8.60 -8.16 6.92
C ARG A 30 9.12 -8.94 5.72
N LEU A 31 9.24 -8.29 4.56
CA LEU A 31 9.78 -8.93 3.34
C LEU A 31 11.29 -9.16 3.45
N ALA A 32 12.04 -8.22 4.04
CA ALA A 32 13.46 -8.39 4.30
C ALA A 32 13.71 -9.55 5.30
N ALA A 33 12.91 -9.65 6.36
CA ALA A 33 12.98 -10.76 7.31
C ALA A 33 12.68 -12.12 6.65
N ALA A 34 12.00 -12.14 5.51
CA ALA A 34 11.79 -13.33 4.68
C ALA A 34 12.90 -13.57 3.64
N GLY A 35 13.98 -12.78 3.65
CA GLY A 35 15.13 -12.95 2.77
C GLY A 35 15.09 -12.14 1.46
N ALA A 36 14.09 -11.29 1.25
CA ALA A 36 14.06 -10.40 0.08
C ALA A 36 15.11 -9.30 0.17
N SER A 37 15.71 -8.96 -0.98
CA SER A 37 16.45 -7.69 -1.13
C SER A 37 15.45 -6.55 -1.35
N VAL A 38 15.35 -5.62 -0.39
CA VAL A 38 14.29 -4.59 -0.41
C VAL A 38 14.81 -3.24 -0.84
N LEU A 39 14.11 -2.61 -1.78
CA LEU A 39 14.29 -1.23 -2.19
C LEU A 39 13.17 -0.39 -1.59
N ILE A 40 13.54 0.59 -0.75
CA ILE A 40 12.63 1.48 -0.05
C ILE A 40 12.49 2.78 -0.84
N ALA A 41 11.39 2.94 -1.55
CA ALA A 41 11.09 4.12 -2.35
C ALA A 41 10.21 5.09 -1.57
N ASP A 42 10.70 6.31 -1.32
CA ASP A 42 9.96 7.32 -0.57
C ASP A 42 10.44 8.73 -0.95
N LEU A 43 9.58 9.73 -0.68
CA LEU A 43 9.92 11.14 -0.81
C LEU A 43 10.88 11.60 0.32
N ASP A 44 10.74 11.03 1.52
CA ASP A 44 11.61 11.32 2.67
C ASP A 44 12.87 10.45 2.61
N GLU A 45 13.93 11.00 2.01
CA GLU A 45 15.24 10.34 1.86
C GLU A 45 15.82 9.89 3.21
N GLN A 46 15.72 10.73 4.25
CA GLN A 46 16.31 10.41 5.55
C GLN A 46 15.57 9.25 6.23
N ALA A 47 14.25 9.26 6.18
CA ALA A 47 13.44 8.18 6.72
C ALA A 47 13.62 6.89 5.92
N ALA A 48 13.66 6.96 4.58
CA ALA A 48 13.93 5.81 3.73
C ALA A 48 15.31 5.19 4.02
N THR A 49 16.35 6.03 4.22
CA THR A 49 17.70 5.58 4.56
C THR A 49 17.74 4.87 5.93
N ARG A 50 17.00 5.38 6.92
CA ARG A 50 16.90 4.71 8.23
C ARG A 50 16.30 3.31 8.09
N VAL A 51 15.13 3.22 7.46
CA VAL A 51 14.47 1.91 7.24
C VAL A 51 15.36 0.97 6.43
N ALA A 52 16.01 1.47 5.37
CA ALA A 52 16.92 0.66 4.55
C ALA A 52 18.08 0.11 5.37
N THR A 53 18.66 0.91 6.25
CA THR A 53 19.74 0.48 7.15
C THR A 53 19.25 -0.61 8.11
N ASP A 54 18.10 -0.42 8.73
CA ASP A 54 17.53 -1.35 9.71
C ASP A 54 17.23 -2.72 9.11
N VAL A 55 16.82 -2.76 7.83
CA VAL A 55 16.45 -4.01 7.14
C VAL A 55 17.54 -4.60 6.24
N GLY A 56 18.70 -3.94 6.15
CA GLY A 56 19.77 -4.35 5.23
C GLY A 56 19.40 -4.17 3.74
N GLY A 57 18.48 -3.25 3.45
CA GLY A 57 17.99 -2.91 2.11
C GLY A 57 18.69 -1.68 1.52
N ARG A 58 18.07 -1.07 0.52
CA ARG A 58 18.54 0.17 -0.12
C ARG A 58 17.43 1.22 -0.15
N ALA A 59 17.77 2.47 0.13
CA ALA A 59 16.87 3.60 -0.08
C ALA A 59 16.89 4.06 -1.54
N TYR A 60 15.73 4.50 -2.01
CA TYR A 60 15.55 5.12 -3.33
C TYR A 60 14.68 6.37 -3.14
N PRO A 61 15.29 7.54 -2.91
CA PRO A 61 14.54 8.78 -2.79
C PRO A 61 13.85 9.13 -4.10
N VAL A 62 12.53 9.30 -4.06
CA VAL A 62 11.74 9.57 -5.27
C VAL A 62 10.44 10.30 -4.94
N ASP A 63 10.13 11.31 -5.76
CA ASP A 63 8.79 11.88 -5.86
C ASP A 63 8.03 11.19 -7.00
N LEU A 64 7.05 10.36 -6.66
CA LEU A 64 6.23 9.64 -7.62
C LEU A 64 5.33 10.55 -8.46
N ALA A 65 5.17 11.82 -8.07
CA ALA A 65 4.41 12.82 -8.81
C ALA A 65 5.29 13.70 -9.72
N ALA A 66 6.61 13.55 -9.66
CA ALA A 66 7.52 14.35 -10.49
C ALA A 66 7.55 13.86 -11.94
N ASP A 67 7.68 14.81 -12.88
CA ASP A 67 7.85 14.49 -14.32
C ASP A 67 9.15 13.67 -14.56
N THR A 68 10.14 13.80 -13.69
CA THR A 68 11.42 13.08 -13.74
C THR A 68 11.36 11.67 -13.14
N PHE A 69 10.20 11.24 -12.66
CA PHE A 69 10.02 9.89 -12.12
C PHE A 69 10.26 8.83 -13.19
N ASP A 70 11.26 7.98 -12.96
CA ASP A 70 11.62 6.87 -13.84
C ASP A 70 11.18 5.53 -13.22
N PRO A 71 10.06 4.95 -13.69
CA PRO A 71 9.56 3.69 -13.17
C PRO A 71 10.45 2.49 -13.51
N ASP A 72 11.15 2.50 -14.65
CA ASP A 72 12.05 1.40 -15.05
C ASP A 72 13.27 1.32 -14.13
N ALA A 73 13.85 2.48 -13.80
CA ALA A 73 14.97 2.54 -12.85
C ALA A 73 14.56 2.06 -11.46
N LEU A 74 13.29 2.31 -11.04
CA LEU A 74 12.80 1.91 -9.73
C LEU A 74 12.34 0.44 -9.71
N ALA A 75 11.54 0.01 -10.68
CA ALA A 75 10.80 -1.26 -10.59
C ALA A 75 11.10 -2.26 -11.72
N GLY A 76 11.91 -1.90 -12.73
CA GLY A 76 12.16 -2.76 -13.89
C GLY A 76 12.84 -4.12 -13.60
N GLN A 77 13.32 -4.35 -12.38
CA GLN A 77 13.89 -5.63 -11.93
C GLN A 77 13.16 -6.21 -10.70
N ALA A 78 11.98 -5.70 -10.37
CA ALA A 78 11.23 -6.14 -9.20
C ALA A 78 10.57 -7.52 -9.44
N ASP A 79 10.80 -8.47 -8.53
CA ASP A 79 10.01 -9.70 -8.40
C ASP A 79 8.72 -9.45 -7.56
N ILE A 80 8.81 -8.50 -6.63
CA ILE A 80 7.71 -8.11 -5.73
C ILE A 80 7.57 -6.59 -5.77
N LEU A 81 6.36 -6.10 -6.01
CA LEU A 81 6.02 -4.68 -5.98
C LEU A 81 4.92 -4.42 -4.95
N VAL A 82 5.24 -3.63 -3.91
CA VAL A 82 4.28 -3.17 -2.92
C VAL A 82 3.98 -1.70 -3.17
N ASN A 83 2.84 -1.39 -3.75
CA ASN A 83 2.33 -0.04 -3.94
C ASN A 83 1.66 0.45 -2.66
N CYS A 84 2.42 1.14 -1.80
CA CYS A 84 1.94 1.62 -0.50
C CYS A 84 1.95 3.15 -0.37
N ALA A 85 2.65 3.87 -1.25
CA ALA A 85 2.65 5.34 -1.22
C ALA A 85 1.22 5.90 -1.27
N GLY A 86 0.93 6.85 -0.40
CA GLY A 86 -0.39 7.43 -0.34
C GLY A 86 -0.43 8.71 0.47
N LEU A 87 -1.41 9.54 0.18
CA LEU A 87 -1.65 10.80 0.85
C LEU A 87 -3.15 11.07 0.94
N GLN A 88 -3.52 12.00 1.81
CA GLN A 88 -4.91 12.34 2.05
C GLN A 88 -5.12 13.85 1.96
N PHE A 89 -6.23 14.23 1.36
CA PHE A 89 -6.78 15.58 1.41
C PHE A 89 -8.30 15.47 1.56
N VAL A 90 -8.89 16.32 2.40
CA VAL A 90 -10.30 16.28 2.76
C VAL A 90 -10.93 17.63 2.46
N ALA A 91 -11.95 17.64 1.59
CA ALA A 91 -12.75 18.82 1.27
C ALA A 91 -14.09 18.41 0.67
N PRO A 92 -15.15 19.23 0.75
CA PRO A 92 -16.37 19.06 -0.02
C PRO A 92 -16.08 19.06 -1.52
N VAL A 93 -16.84 18.30 -2.31
CA VAL A 93 -16.63 18.22 -3.77
C VAL A 93 -16.59 19.58 -4.46
N PRO A 94 -17.49 20.53 -4.18
CA PRO A 94 -17.47 21.87 -4.83
C PRO A 94 -16.22 22.69 -4.51
N GLU A 95 -15.54 22.41 -3.39
CA GLU A 95 -14.39 23.16 -2.87
C GLU A 95 -13.08 22.38 -3.02
N PHE A 96 -13.14 21.15 -3.59
CA PHE A 96 -11.96 20.29 -3.67
C PHE A 96 -10.95 20.85 -4.68
N PRO A 97 -9.72 21.24 -4.27
CA PRO A 97 -8.73 21.82 -5.16
C PRO A 97 -8.30 20.81 -6.23
N LEU A 98 -8.32 21.22 -7.48
CA LEU A 98 -8.02 20.35 -8.63
C LEU A 98 -6.55 19.88 -8.64
N ASP A 99 -5.62 20.69 -8.17
CA ASP A 99 -4.21 20.31 -8.00
C ASP A 99 -4.06 19.18 -6.98
N LYS A 100 -4.78 19.22 -5.86
CA LYS A 100 -4.81 18.14 -4.86
C LYS A 100 -5.46 16.89 -5.42
N TYR A 101 -6.56 17.04 -6.17
CA TYR A 101 -7.19 15.91 -6.85
C TYR A 101 -6.20 15.19 -7.77
N ARG A 102 -5.52 15.95 -8.64
CA ARG A 102 -4.52 15.41 -9.58
C ARG A 102 -3.37 14.74 -8.85
N LEU A 103 -2.82 15.39 -7.83
CA LEU A 103 -1.72 14.81 -7.02
C LEU A 103 -2.10 13.45 -6.42
N LEU A 104 -3.30 13.33 -5.84
CA LEU A 104 -3.76 12.08 -5.25
C LEU A 104 -3.92 10.98 -6.33
N MET A 105 -4.49 11.33 -7.49
CA MET A 105 -4.63 10.40 -8.60
C MET A 105 -3.27 9.94 -9.14
N THR A 106 -2.33 10.87 -9.30
CA THR A 106 -0.97 10.55 -9.78
C THR A 106 -0.25 9.60 -8.83
N VAL A 107 -0.20 9.92 -7.54
CA VAL A 107 0.55 9.10 -6.57
C VAL A 107 -0.10 7.74 -6.31
N MET A 108 -1.45 7.67 -6.22
CA MET A 108 -2.14 6.48 -5.74
C MET A 108 -2.77 5.61 -6.85
N LEU A 109 -2.76 6.06 -8.10
CA LEU A 109 -3.29 5.28 -9.23
C LEU A 109 -2.34 5.26 -10.42
N GLU A 110 -1.89 6.42 -10.92
CA GLU A 110 -1.01 6.49 -12.08
C GLU A 110 0.38 5.91 -11.78
N ALA A 111 1.01 6.26 -10.66
CA ALA A 111 2.31 5.72 -10.28
C ALA A 111 2.28 4.19 -10.08
N PRO A 112 1.31 3.58 -9.39
CA PRO A 112 1.12 2.13 -9.38
C PRO A 112 1.00 1.50 -10.76
N PHE A 113 0.28 2.12 -11.70
CA PHE A 113 0.20 1.66 -13.08
C PHE A 113 1.57 1.69 -13.77
N ARG A 114 2.29 2.81 -13.71
CA ARG A 114 3.61 2.98 -14.32
C ARG A 114 4.64 2.00 -13.74
N LEU A 115 4.61 1.78 -12.43
CA LEU A 115 5.49 0.80 -11.77
C LEU A 115 5.17 -0.64 -12.17
N ALA A 116 3.89 -0.98 -12.27
CA ALA A 116 3.48 -2.28 -12.76
C ALA A 116 3.91 -2.49 -14.22
N GLN A 117 3.73 -1.47 -15.08
CA GLN A 117 4.17 -1.50 -16.48
C GLN A 117 5.67 -1.78 -16.60
N ALA A 118 6.49 -1.17 -15.74
CA ALA A 118 7.94 -1.38 -15.71
C ALA A 118 8.34 -2.76 -15.16
N ALA A 119 7.64 -3.26 -14.12
CA ALA A 119 7.97 -4.52 -13.48
C ALA A 119 7.52 -5.77 -14.27
N LEU A 120 6.38 -5.70 -14.96
CA LEU A 120 5.76 -6.85 -15.60
C LEU A 120 6.64 -7.57 -16.64
N PRO A 121 7.43 -6.91 -17.51
CA PRO A 121 8.32 -7.60 -18.44
C PRO A 121 9.34 -8.50 -17.74
N HIS A 122 9.93 -8.02 -16.64
CA HIS A 122 10.84 -8.81 -15.82
C HIS A 122 10.10 -9.99 -15.16
N MET A 123 8.97 -9.72 -14.50
CA MET A 123 8.16 -10.75 -13.86
C MET A 123 7.73 -11.84 -14.83
N TYR A 124 7.34 -11.48 -16.07
CA TYR A 124 6.96 -12.43 -17.11
C TYR A 124 8.13 -13.31 -17.52
N SER A 125 9.30 -12.72 -17.72
CA SER A 125 10.52 -13.49 -18.10
C SER A 125 10.94 -14.46 -17.01
N ARG A 126 10.63 -14.14 -15.74
CA ARG A 126 10.95 -14.96 -14.57
C ARG A 126 9.89 -16.04 -14.27
N GLY A 127 8.72 -15.97 -14.89
CA GLY A 127 7.57 -16.82 -14.55
C GLY A 127 7.11 -16.60 -13.09
N TYR A 128 7.38 -15.44 -12.50
CA TYR A 128 7.07 -15.11 -11.13
C TYR A 128 6.93 -13.60 -10.96
N GLY A 129 5.87 -13.19 -10.29
CA GLY A 129 5.68 -11.80 -9.85
C GLY A 129 4.60 -11.71 -8.78
N ARG A 130 4.77 -10.76 -7.86
CA ARG A 130 3.78 -10.45 -6.82
C ARG A 130 3.57 -8.96 -6.75
N ILE A 131 2.38 -8.50 -7.11
CA ILE A 131 1.99 -7.10 -6.99
C ILE A 131 0.96 -6.99 -5.86
N VAL A 132 1.34 -6.28 -4.81
CA VAL A 132 0.49 -6.03 -3.63
C VAL A 132 0.18 -4.53 -3.59
N ASN A 133 -1.08 -4.19 -3.77
CA ASN A 133 -1.54 -2.81 -3.77
C ASN A 133 -2.20 -2.50 -2.42
N ILE A 134 -1.63 -1.57 -1.66
CA ILE A 134 -2.27 -1.10 -0.43
C ILE A 134 -3.40 -0.15 -0.81
N SER A 135 -4.58 -0.71 -0.85
CA SER A 135 -5.84 -0.01 -1.09
C SER A 135 -6.39 0.59 0.21
N SER A 136 -7.65 0.46 0.46
CA SER A 136 -8.36 0.90 1.66
C SER A 136 -9.76 0.28 1.66
N VAL A 137 -10.43 0.24 2.81
CA VAL A 137 -11.90 0.09 2.84
C VAL A 137 -12.58 1.10 1.89
N HIS A 138 -11.94 2.26 1.67
CA HIS A 138 -12.40 3.28 0.72
C HIS A 138 -12.09 2.96 -0.76
N GLY A 139 -11.52 1.84 -1.07
CA GLY A 139 -11.50 1.25 -2.41
C GLY A 139 -12.76 0.45 -2.73
N LEU A 140 -13.54 0.12 -1.70
CA LEU A 140 -14.77 -0.68 -1.79
C LEU A 140 -16.02 0.10 -1.37
N ARG A 141 -15.86 1.16 -0.58
CA ARG A 141 -16.92 2.02 -0.04
C ARG A 141 -16.50 3.48 -0.11
N ALA A 142 -17.47 4.38 -0.04
CA ALA A 142 -17.20 5.81 -0.03
C ALA A 142 -17.39 6.42 1.36
N SER A 143 -16.73 7.56 1.58
CA SER A 143 -17.02 8.48 2.69
C SER A 143 -17.05 9.91 2.15
N PRO A 144 -17.86 10.80 2.74
CA PRO A 144 -17.90 12.20 2.38
C PRO A 144 -16.50 12.84 2.46
N TYR A 145 -16.29 13.89 1.70
CA TYR A 145 -15.11 14.76 1.70
C TYR A 145 -13.80 14.14 1.22
N LYS A 146 -13.80 12.89 0.73
CA LYS A 146 -12.61 12.14 0.30
C LYS A 146 -12.63 11.83 -1.21
N ALA A 147 -13.16 12.73 -2.04
CA ALA A 147 -13.45 12.45 -3.46
C ALA A 147 -12.24 11.87 -4.21
N ALA A 148 -11.08 12.51 -4.17
CA ALA A 148 -9.89 12.02 -4.88
C ALA A 148 -9.35 10.70 -4.31
N TYR A 149 -9.34 10.56 -2.99
CA TYR A 149 -8.85 9.34 -2.33
C TYR A 149 -9.72 8.14 -2.67
N VAL A 150 -11.04 8.28 -2.56
CA VAL A 150 -12.01 7.24 -2.90
C VAL A 150 -11.89 6.87 -4.38
N ALA A 151 -11.82 7.86 -5.27
CA ALA A 151 -11.67 7.62 -6.71
C ALA A 151 -10.37 6.85 -7.03
N ALA A 152 -9.24 7.27 -6.47
CA ALA A 152 -7.95 6.62 -6.69
C ALA A 152 -7.95 5.18 -6.17
N LYS A 153 -8.49 4.93 -4.95
CA LYS A 153 -8.51 3.59 -4.37
C LYS A 153 -9.49 2.65 -5.10
N HIS A 154 -10.65 3.13 -5.56
CA HIS A 154 -11.53 2.34 -6.45
C HIS A 154 -10.85 2.05 -7.80
N GLY A 155 -10.14 3.03 -8.38
CA GLY A 155 -9.35 2.82 -9.59
C GLY A 155 -8.26 1.77 -9.40
N LEU A 156 -7.59 1.77 -8.26
CA LEU A 156 -6.53 0.81 -7.91
C LEU A 156 -7.08 -0.63 -7.79
N GLU A 157 -8.31 -0.80 -7.27
CA GLU A 157 -9.01 -2.10 -7.26
C GLU A 157 -9.24 -2.62 -8.69
N GLY A 158 -9.69 -1.75 -9.59
CA GLY A 158 -9.88 -2.08 -11.01
C GLY A 158 -8.57 -2.42 -11.70
N LEU A 159 -7.54 -1.58 -11.54
CA LEU A 159 -6.20 -1.78 -12.10
C LEU A 159 -5.60 -3.11 -11.64
N SER A 160 -5.70 -3.44 -10.36
CA SER A 160 -5.18 -4.70 -9.80
C SER A 160 -5.82 -5.92 -10.47
N LYS A 161 -7.12 -5.87 -10.77
CA LYS A 161 -7.83 -6.96 -11.46
C LYS A 161 -7.37 -7.15 -12.91
N VAL A 162 -7.14 -6.05 -13.64
CA VAL A 162 -6.62 -6.12 -15.01
C VAL A 162 -5.22 -6.75 -15.00
N ILE A 163 -4.32 -6.28 -14.13
CA ILE A 163 -2.98 -6.85 -13.99
C ILE A 163 -3.03 -8.34 -13.62
N ALA A 164 -3.96 -8.73 -12.75
CA ALA A 164 -4.15 -10.13 -12.37
C ALA A 164 -4.55 -11.03 -13.55
N LEU A 165 -5.44 -10.53 -14.42
CA LEU A 165 -5.89 -11.29 -15.61
C LEU A 165 -4.78 -11.43 -16.65
N GLU A 166 -4.03 -10.35 -16.92
CA GLU A 166 -2.95 -10.34 -17.89
C GLU A 166 -1.71 -11.07 -17.37
N GLY A 167 -1.40 -10.94 -16.08
CA GLY A 167 -0.22 -11.53 -15.44
C GLY A 167 -0.35 -13.01 -15.11
N GLY A 168 -1.57 -13.50 -14.86
CA GLY A 168 -1.85 -14.86 -14.43
C GLY A 168 -1.20 -15.94 -15.30
N PRO A 169 -1.31 -15.90 -16.65
CA PRO A 169 -0.65 -16.84 -17.55
C PRO A 169 0.88 -16.85 -17.43
N HIS A 170 1.47 -15.81 -16.87
CA HIS A 170 2.91 -15.64 -16.68
C HIS A 170 3.39 -15.87 -15.24
N GLY A 171 2.53 -16.43 -14.36
CA GLY A 171 2.89 -16.70 -12.97
C GLY A 171 2.91 -15.46 -12.07
N VAL A 172 2.33 -14.34 -12.53
CA VAL A 172 2.21 -13.10 -11.78
C VAL A 172 0.84 -12.99 -11.13
N THR A 173 0.80 -12.61 -9.84
CA THR A 173 -0.45 -12.28 -9.16
C THR A 173 -0.48 -10.80 -8.77
N SER A 174 -1.67 -10.20 -8.82
CA SER A 174 -1.93 -8.84 -8.36
C SER A 174 -3.14 -8.82 -7.45
N ASN A 175 -2.97 -8.35 -6.23
CA ASN A 175 -4.02 -8.31 -5.22
C ASN A 175 -4.00 -6.96 -4.50
N THR A 176 -5.12 -6.63 -3.87
CA THR A 176 -5.24 -5.46 -3.00
C THR A 176 -5.40 -5.88 -1.55
N ILE A 177 -4.88 -5.06 -0.64
CA ILE A 177 -5.21 -5.13 0.79
C ILE A 177 -6.03 -3.88 1.11
N CYS A 178 -7.19 -4.07 1.74
CA CYS A 178 -8.16 -3.01 2.01
C CYS A 178 -8.29 -2.79 3.53
N PRO A 179 -7.32 -2.11 4.17
CA PRO A 179 -7.42 -1.86 5.60
C PRO A 179 -8.43 -0.74 5.91
N ALA A 180 -9.00 -0.77 7.13
CA ALA A 180 -9.62 0.37 7.76
C ALA A 180 -8.52 1.31 8.31
N TYR A 181 -8.70 1.86 9.52
CA TYR A 181 -7.73 2.78 10.11
C TYR A 181 -6.53 2.02 10.68
N VAL A 182 -5.35 2.28 10.13
CA VAL A 182 -4.06 1.72 10.56
C VAL A 182 -3.28 2.77 11.34
N ARG A 183 -2.67 2.41 12.47
CA ARG A 183 -1.83 3.30 13.28
C ARG A 183 -0.57 3.69 12.50
N THR A 184 -0.64 4.80 11.79
CA THR A 184 0.43 5.34 10.95
C THR A 184 0.59 6.84 11.22
N PRO A 185 1.74 7.44 10.87
CA PRO A 185 1.92 8.90 11.00
C PRO A 185 0.82 9.71 10.29
N LEU A 186 0.29 9.20 9.16
CA LEU A 186 -0.83 9.82 8.45
C LEU A 186 -2.12 9.83 9.29
N VAL A 187 -2.44 8.72 9.95
CA VAL A 187 -3.65 8.60 10.80
C VAL A 187 -3.47 9.35 12.11
N GLU A 188 -2.30 9.28 12.74
CA GLU A 188 -2.00 10.04 13.97
C GLU A 188 -2.17 11.55 13.73
N LYS A 189 -1.68 12.07 12.60
CA LYS A 189 -1.91 13.46 12.22
C LYS A 189 -3.40 13.77 12.03
N GLN A 190 -4.18 12.88 11.44
CA GLN A 190 -5.63 13.05 11.29
C GLN A 190 -6.33 13.08 12.65
N ILE A 191 -5.89 12.26 13.61
CA ILE A 191 -6.43 12.26 14.98
C ILE A 191 -6.22 13.62 15.63
N SER A 192 -4.99 14.13 15.62
CA SER A 192 -4.65 15.42 16.22
C SER A 192 -5.39 16.59 15.55
N ASP A 193 -5.50 16.58 14.22
CA ASP A 193 -6.23 17.61 13.48
C ASP A 193 -7.73 17.61 13.81
N GLN A 194 -8.35 16.43 13.89
CA GLN A 194 -9.77 16.31 14.25
C GLN A 194 -10.03 16.67 15.71
N ALA A 195 -9.16 16.28 16.64
CA ALA A 195 -9.25 16.67 18.03
C ALA A 195 -9.31 18.20 18.19
N ARG A 196 -8.43 18.90 17.46
CA ARG A 196 -8.40 20.36 17.42
C ARG A 196 -9.67 20.98 16.81
N ILE A 197 -10.16 20.43 15.70
CA ILE A 197 -11.34 20.97 14.99
C ILE A 197 -12.61 20.78 15.81
N HIS A 198 -12.77 19.61 16.44
CA HIS A 198 -13.97 19.28 17.22
C HIS A 198 -13.91 19.70 18.69
N GLY A 199 -12.73 20.14 19.17
CA GLY A 199 -12.54 20.53 20.59
C GLY A 199 -12.68 19.36 21.57
N ILE A 200 -12.31 18.13 21.13
CA ILE A 200 -12.38 16.90 21.92
C ILE A 200 -11.00 16.26 22.08
N GLY A 201 -10.87 15.30 22.99
CA GLY A 201 -9.62 14.56 23.17
C GLY A 201 -9.30 13.61 22.00
N GLU A 202 -8.02 13.30 21.78
CA GLU A 202 -7.58 12.36 20.72
C GLU A 202 -8.21 10.96 20.89
N GLU A 203 -8.35 10.47 22.12
CA GLU A 203 -9.02 9.21 22.42
C GLU A 203 -10.51 9.22 22.01
N GLN A 204 -11.17 10.35 22.15
CA GLN A 204 -12.55 10.53 21.70
C GLN A 204 -12.64 10.55 20.19
N VAL A 205 -11.69 11.18 19.49
CA VAL A 205 -11.62 11.09 18.00
C VAL A 205 -11.53 9.64 17.56
N VAL A 206 -10.66 8.86 18.18
CA VAL A 206 -10.50 7.44 17.83
C VAL A 206 -11.80 6.66 18.10
N SER A 207 -12.38 6.80 19.31
CA SER A 207 -13.54 6.00 19.72
C SER A 207 -14.84 6.43 19.07
N GLU A 208 -15.07 7.74 18.93
CA GLU A 208 -16.37 8.32 18.55
C GLU A 208 -16.45 8.72 17.08
N ILE A 209 -15.30 8.84 16.39
CA ILE A 209 -15.25 9.20 14.97
C ILE A 209 -14.67 8.07 14.12
N MET A 210 -13.45 7.59 14.44
CA MET A 210 -12.77 6.64 13.57
C MET A 210 -13.27 5.20 13.73
N LEU A 211 -13.57 4.79 14.96
CA LEU A 211 -13.98 3.42 15.27
C LEU A 211 -15.50 3.24 15.39
N THR A 212 -16.31 4.17 14.84
CA THR A 212 -17.77 4.03 14.82
C THR A 212 -18.21 2.83 13.98
N GLU A 213 -17.64 2.67 12.80
CA GLU A 213 -18.04 1.65 11.83
C GLU A 213 -17.44 0.26 12.09
N PRO A 214 -16.11 0.10 12.37
CA PRO A 214 -15.55 -1.21 12.66
C PRO A 214 -16.18 -1.85 13.90
N VAL A 215 -16.41 -3.16 13.86
CA VAL A 215 -16.89 -3.93 15.02
C VAL A 215 -15.75 -4.18 16.00
N ILE A 216 -14.53 -4.38 15.48
CA ILE A 216 -13.32 -4.48 16.29
C ILE A 216 -12.84 -3.06 16.62
N LYS A 217 -12.96 -2.67 17.89
CA LYS A 217 -12.78 -1.29 18.36
C LYS A 217 -11.32 -0.96 18.71
N ARG A 218 -10.43 -1.10 17.73
CA ARG A 218 -9.03 -0.64 17.81
C ARG A 218 -8.52 -0.25 16.44
N LEU A 219 -7.44 0.51 16.39
CA LEU A 219 -6.68 0.71 15.17
C LEU A 219 -5.94 -0.58 14.81
N ILE A 220 -5.72 -0.79 13.51
CA ILE A 220 -4.91 -1.88 12.99
C ILE A 220 -3.44 -1.49 13.17
N GLU A 221 -2.59 -2.43 13.58
CA GLU A 221 -1.15 -2.17 13.60
C GLU A 221 -0.55 -2.37 12.20
N PRO A 222 0.46 -1.58 11.79
CA PRO A 222 1.10 -1.73 10.48
C PRO A 222 1.63 -3.14 10.21
N SER A 223 2.07 -3.85 11.25
CA SER A 223 2.52 -5.25 11.16
C SER A 223 1.43 -6.21 10.71
N GLU A 224 0.17 -5.98 11.07
CA GLU A 224 -0.95 -6.83 10.65
C GLU A 224 -1.18 -6.72 9.13
N VAL A 225 -1.00 -5.52 8.57
CA VAL A 225 -1.06 -5.30 7.11
C VAL A 225 0.16 -5.92 6.42
N ALA A 226 1.33 -5.83 7.05
CA ALA A 226 2.57 -6.41 6.52
C ALA A 226 2.52 -7.95 6.48
N GLU A 227 1.91 -8.61 7.48
CA GLU A 227 1.68 -10.06 7.43
C GLU A 227 0.71 -10.46 6.31
N ALA A 228 -0.33 -9.67 6.06
CA ALA A 228 -1.22 -9.88 4.92
C ALA A 228 -0.48 -9.72 3.58
N ALA A 229 0.41 -8.73 3.46
CA ALA A 229 1.26 -8.56 2.28
C ALA A 229 2.23 -9.74 2.11
N ALA A 230 2.84 -10.21 3.20
CA ALA A 230 3.71 -11.37 3.20
C ALA A 230 2.95 -12.65 2.76
N TYR A 231 1.73 -12.85 3.26
CA TYR A 231 0.86 -13.94 2.80
C TYR A 231 0.65 -13.89 1.28
N LEU A 232 0.30 -12.73 0.72
CA LEU A 232 0.09 -12.56 -0.73
C LEU A 232 1.36 -12.80 -1.57
N CYS A 233 2.54 -12.67 -0.97
CA CYS A 233 3.82 -13.00 -1.60
C CYS A 233 4.20 -14.49 -1.47
N SER A 234 3.52 -15.24 -0.61
CA SER A 234 3.84 -16.63 -0.30
C SER A 234 3.34 -17.62 -1.36
N PRO A 235 3.91 -18.84 -1.42
CA PRO A 235 3.37 -19.92 -2.25
C PRO A 235 1.93 -20.29 -1.87
N ALA A 236 1.54 -20.15 -0.60
CA ALA A 236 0.18 -20.43 -0.12
C ALA A 236 -0.89 -19.54 -0.78
N ALA A 237 -0.51 -18.32 -1.23
CA ALA A 237 -1.38 -17.40 -1.93
C ALA A 237 -1.28 -17.50 -3.46
N SER A 238 -0.64 -18.53 -4.01
CA SER A 238 -0.41 -18.66 -5.47
C SER A 238 -1.69 -18.67 -6.30
N PHE A 239 -2.83 -19.00 -5.70
CA PHE A 239 -4.14 -18.97 -6.35
C PHE A 239 -5.00 -17.75 -5.96
N ALA A 240 -4.49 -16.89 -5.07
CA ALA A 240 -5.10 -15.60 -4.77
C ALA A 240 -4.66 -14.58 -5.85
N ASN A 241 -5.55 -14.25 -6.77
CA ASN A 241 -5.26 -13.35 -7.89
C ASN A 241 -6.49 -12.48 -8.21
N GLY A 242 -6.30 -11.18 -8.32
CA GLY A 242 -7.39 -10.21 -8.52
C GLY A 242 -8.30 -10.02 -7.31
N SER A 243 -7.87 -10.46 -6.13
CA SER A 243 -8.65 -10.45 -4.90
C SER A 243 -8.40 -9.19 -4.09
N SER A 244 -9.43 -8.80 -3.32
CA SER A 244 -9.35 -7.74 -2.30
C SER A 244 -9.35 -8.38 -0.92
N LEU A 245 -8.21 -8.33 -0.22
CA LEU A 245 -8.10 -8.83 1.16
C LEU A 245 -8.51 -7.72 2.13
N VAL A 246 -9.70 -7.85 2.70
CA VAL A 246 -10.28 -6.81 3.57
C VAL A 246 -9.84 -6.98 5.00
N LEU A 247 -9.24 -5.93 5.57
CA LEU A 247 -8.80 -5.84 6.96
C LEU A 247 -9.50 -4.65 7.63
N ASP A 248 -10.80 -4.74 7.87
CA ASP A 248 -11.62 -3.59 8.28
C ASP A 248 -12.39 -3.79 9.60
N GLY A 249 -12.11 -4.87 10.32
CA GLY A 249 -12.76 -5.15 11.60
C GLY A 249 -14.27 -5.33 11.50
N GLY A 250 -14.77 -5.80 10.33
CA GLY A 250 -16.19 -6.03 10.07
C GLY A 250 -16.97 -4.79 9.61
N TRP A 251 -16.30 -3.70 9.27
CA TRP A 251 -16.96 -2.48 8.76
C TRP A 251 -17.78 -2.76 7.50
N SER A 252 -17.23 -3.51 6.55
CA SER A 252 -17.87 -3.77 5.26
C SER A 252 -18.74 -5.03 5.23
N ALA A 253 -18.88 -5.72 6.34
CA ALA A 253 -19.69 -6.96 6.44
C ALA A 253 -21.21 -6.72 6.50
N ARG A 254 -21.65 -5.44 6.46
CA ARG A 254 -23.05 -5.00 6.56
C ARG A 254 -23.38 -3.92 5.53
#